data_ec4f66a35512434bb66e4f094227f8bd
#
_entry.id   ec4f66a35512434bb66e4f094227f8bd
#
_cell.length_a   1.000
_cell.length_b   1.000
_cell.length_c   1.000
_cell.angle_alpha   90.00
_cell.angle_beta   90.00
_cell.angle_gamma   90.00
#
_symmetry.space_group_name_H-M   'P 1'
#
loop_
_entity.id
_entity.type
_entity.pdbx_description
1 polymer ?
#
loop_
_entity_poly.entity_id
_entity_poly.type
_entity_poly.pdbx_seq_one_letter_code
_entity_poly.pdbx_strand_id
1 'polypeptide(L)'
;MKKIRLTIIVFFILSFTNFVKADLNISLKKYLDGKDIEKGSTQIYLLKRCSSVYAYASGVILKSDAVTSKNFIEISNNLLFKSVELMVIDENKILEQAQTEAEKNRKELFNNYIADGKKNWEKNKSHFKGSYISEDMAICSKLIEDK
;
A
#
# COMPACT_ATOMS: atom_id res chain seq x y z
N MET A 1 47.31 47.26 -8.61
CA MET A 1 46.12 46.68 -9.25
C MET A 1 45.78 45.36 -8.57
N LYS A 2 44.78 45.32 -7.66
CA LYS A 2 44.39 44.11 -6.91
C LYS A 2 43.31 43.37 -7.69
N LYS A 3 43.60 42.10 -8.10
CA LYS A 3 42.62 41.24 -8.72
C LYS A 3 41.67 40.66 -7.65
N ILE A 4 40.43 41.07 -7.67
CA ILE A 4 39.35 40.51 -6.84
C ILE A 4 38.96 39.17 -7.49
N ARG A 5 39.27 38.06 -6.81
CA ARG A 5 38.76 36.74 -7.17
C ARG A 5 37.33 36.60 -6.60
N LEU A 6 36.36 36.66 -7.50
CA LEU A 6 34.95 36.38 -7.19
C LEU A 6 34.78 34.86 -7.04
N THR A 7 34.74 34.39 -5.81
CA THR A 7 34.43 33.00 -5.50
C THR A 7 32.91 32.83 -5.50
N ILE A 8 32.38 32.28 -6.58
CA ILE A 8 30.96 31.89 -6.69
C ILE A 8 30.74 30.62 -5.84
N ILE A 9 30.18 30.80 -4.64
CA ILE A 9 29.74 29.67 -3.83
C ILE A 9 28.37 29.25 -4.41
N VAL A 10 28.38 28.20 -5.20
CA VAL A 10 27.15 27.53 -5.65
C VAL A 10 26.59 26.74 -4.46
N PHE A 11 25.60 27.33 -3.78
CA PHE A 11 24.86 26.63 -2.76
C PHE A 11 23.95 25.60 -3.43
N PHE A 12 24.43 24.36 -3.54
CA PHE A 12 23.62 23.23 -3.99
C PHE A 12 22.63 22.89 -2.87
N ILE A 13 21.45 23.53 -2.92
CA ILE A 13 20.33 23.15 -2.04
C ILE A 13 19.84 21.79 -2.55
N LEU A 14 20.42 20.73 -1.98
CA LEU A 14 19.86 19.39 -2.05
C LEU A 14 18.53 19.41 -1.29
N SER A 15 17.47 19.70 -2.02
CA SER A 15 16.11 19.46 -1.55
C SER A 15 15.95 17.96 -1.37
N PHE A 16 16.33 17.46 -0.20
CA PHE A 16 15.92 16.13 0.24
C PHE A 16 14.40 16.15 0.36
N THR A 17 13.71 15.81 -0.72
CA THR A 17 12.34 15.36 -0.63
C THR A 17 12.37 14.12 0.23
N ASN A 18 12.09 14.28 1.51
CA ASN A 18 11.77 13.17 2.39
C ASN A 18 10.50 12.53 1.82
N PHE A 19 10.69 11.59 0.90
CA PHE A 19 9.66 10.58 0.65
C PHE A 19 9.46 9.91 2.00
N VAL A 20 8.38 10.26 2.68
CA VAL A 20 7.86 9.49 3.80
C VAL A 20 7.57 8.11 3.18
N LYS A 21 8.55 7.22 3.22
CA LYS A 21 8.28 5.81 3.05
C LYS A 21 7.27 5.50 4.15
N ALA A 22 5.99 5.38 3.78
CA ALA A 22 5.00 4.80 4.67
C ALA A 22 5.64 3.51 5.17
N ASP A 23 5.76 3.40 6.50
CA ASP A 23 6.43 2.25 7.11
C ASP A 23 5.58 1.02 6.79
N LEU A 24 5.94 0.34 5.70
CA LEU A 24 5.20 -0.78 5.12
C LEU A 24 5.14 -1.98 6.06
N ASN A 25 5.88 -1.93 7.17
CA ASN A 25 5.99 -2.98 8.17
C ASN A 25 5.05 -2.78 9.38
N ILE A 26 4.23 -1.73 9.38
CA ILE A 26 3.22 -1.54 10.44
C ILE A 26 1.86 -2.07 10.00
N SER A 27 1.05 -2.56 10.96
CA SER A 27 -0.33 -2.98 10.68
C SER A 27 -1.17 -1.81 10.17
N LEU A 28 -2.18 -2.11 9.37
CA LEU A 28 -3.14 -1.12 8.91
C LEU A 28 -3.83 -0.41 10.08
N LYS A 29 -4.14 -1.14 11.16
CA LYS A 29 -4.66 -0.58 12.39
C LYS A 29 -3.78 0.54 12.93
N LYS A 30 -2.47 0.29 13.05
CA LYS A 30 -1.51 1.30 13.52
C LYS A 30 -1.37 2.47 12.56
N TYR A 31 -1.47 2.21 11.25
CA TYR A 31 -1.46 3.28 10.25
C TYR A 31 -2.67 4.20 10.38
N LEU A 32 -3.86 3.63 10.63
CA LEU A 32 -5.12 4.38 10.73
C LEU A 32 -5.28 5.08 12.08
N ASP A 33 -4.48 4.72 13.09
CA ASP A 33 -4.55 5.33 14.40
C ASP A 33 -4.30 6.84 14.33
N GLY A 34 -5.28 7.63 14.79
CA GLY A 34 -5.25 9.08 14.74
C GLY A 34 -5.40 9.72 13.35
N LYS A 35 -5.70 8.92 12.29
CA LYS A 35 -5.96 9.45 10.95
C LYS A 35 -7.44 9.65 10.69
N ASP A 36 -7.72 10.70 9.96
CA ASP A 36 -9.05 10.95 9.41
C ASP A 36 -9.28 9.98 8.23
N ILE A 37 -10.24 9.07 8.42
CA ILE A 37 -10.61 8.07 7.41
C ILE A 37 -11.42 8.65 6.25
N GLU A 38 -12.02 9.84 6.42
CA GLU A 38 -12.72 10.54 5.35
C GLU A 38 -11.77 11.26 4.40
N LYS A 39 -10.52 11.44 4.80
CA LYS A 39 -9.51 12.08 3.97
C LYS A 39 -9.15 11.20 2.77
N GLY A 40 -9.27 11.73 1.54
CA GLY A 40 -9.02 11.01 0.30
C GLY A 40 -7.66 10.29 0.28
N SER A 41 -6.58 10.92 0.73
CA SER A 41 -5.25 10.27 0.79
C SER A 41 -5.21 9.06 1.75
N THR A 42 -5.99 9.07 2.85
CA THR A 42 -6.10 7.94 3.77
C THR A 42 -6.90 6.81 3.12
N GLN A 43 -8.00 7.15 2.44
CA GLN A 43 -8.82 6.18 1.71
C GLN A 43 -8.04 5.52 0.57
N ILE A 44 -7.32 6.31 -0.23
CA ILE A 44 -6.46 5.79 -1.31
C ILE A 44 -5.43 4.80 -0.77
N TYR A 45 -4.77 5.11 0.35
CA TYR A 45 -3.82 4.18 0.97
C TYR A 45 -4.51 2.91 1.47
N LEU A 46 -5.65 3.05 2.18
CA LEU A 46 -6.46 1.94 2.68
C LEU A 46 -6.86 0.98 1.55
N LEU A 47 -7.37 1.51 0.45
CA LEU A 47 -7.79 0.73 -0.73
C LEU A 47 -6.62 -0.02 -1.36
N LYS A 48 -5.46 0.63 -1.56
CA LYS A 48 -4.24 0.01 -2.09
C LYS A 48 -3.72 -1.09 -1.15
N ARG A 49 -3.77 -0.86 0.15
CA ARG A 49 -3.36 -1.84 1.17
C ARG A 49 -4.27 -3.06 1.18
N CYS A 50 -5.58 -2.84 1.18
CA CYS A 50 -6.57 -3.91 1.12
C CYS A 50 -6.51 -4.68 -0.20
N SER A 51 -6.33 -4.01 -1.34
CA SER A 51 -6.07 -4.67 -2.62
C SER A 51 -4.88 -5.64 -2.52
N SER A 52 -3.79 -5.20 -1.91
CA SER A 52 -2.56 -6.00 -1.80
C SER A 52 -2.71 -7.20 -0.87
N VAL A 53 -3.39 -7.06 0.27
CA VAL A 53 -3.59 -8.19 1.19
C VAL A 53 -4.55 -9.24 0.63
N TYR A 54 -5.58 -8.83 -0.14
CA TYR A 54 -6.44 -9.78 -0.84
C TYR A 54 -5.72 -10.51 -1.98
N ALA A 55 -4.86 -9.83 -2.74
CA ALA A 55 -4.01 -10.48 -3.73
C ALA A 55 -3.08 -11.51 -3.09
N TYR A 56 -2.46 -11.17 -1.96
CA TYR A 56 -1.63 -12.08 -1.18
C TYR A 56 -2.42 -13.28 -0.67
N ALA A 57 -3.56 -13.06 -0.04
CA ALA A 57 -4.42 -14.11 0.48
C ALA A 57 -4.90 -15.06 -0.64
N SER A 58 -5.26 -14.52 -1.81
CA SER A 58 -5.59 -15.31 -3.00
C SER A 58 -4.46 -16.29 -3.34
N GLY A 59 -3.22 -15.81 -3.42
CA GLY A 59 -2.06 -16.65 -3.74
C GLY A 59 -1.81 -17.75 -2.68
N VAL A 60 -2.01 -17.44 -1.41
CA VAL A 60 -1.81 -18.40 -0.30
C VAL A 60 -2.80 -19.55 -0.36
N ILE A 61 -4.08 -19.26 -0.65
CA ILE A 61 -5.15 -20.28 -0.61
C ILE A 61 -5.40 -20.97 -1.96
N LEU A 62 -4.77 -20.52 -3.04
CA LEU A 62 -5.05 -21.00 -4.40
C LEU A 62 -5.07 -22.53 -4.55
N LYS A 63 -4.15 -23.22 -3.88
CA LYS A 63 -4.05 -24.69 -3.96
C LYS A 63 -5.10 -25.42 -3.13
N SER A 64 -5.60 -24.80 -2.07
CA SER A 64 -6.58 -25.40 -1.14
C SER A 64 -8.02 -25.02 -1.46
N ASP A 65 -8.24 -23.80 -1.98
CA ASP A 65 -9.56 -23.25 -2.30
C ASP A 65 -9.47 -22.28 -3.48
N ALA A 66 -9.53 -22.84 -4.70
CA ALA A 66 -9.43 -22.07 -5.93
C ALA A 66 -10.62 -21.12 -6.15
N VAL A 67 -11.81 -21.46 -5.64
CA VAL A 67 -13.01 -20.61 -5.76
C VAL A 67 -12.86 -19.34 -4.92
N THR A 68 -12.54 -19.50 -3.65
CA THR A 68 -12.28 -18.35 -2.75
C THR A 68 -11.07 -17.54 -3.24
N SER A 69 -10.03 -18.21 -3.74
CA SER A 69 -8.87 -17.51 -4.32
C SER A 69 -9.29 -16.60 -5.49
N LYS A 70 -10.14 -17.08 -6.40
CA LYS A 70 -10.65 -16.26 -7.50
C LYS A 70 -11.46 -15.06 -6.99
N ASN A 71 -12.32 -15.26 -6.02
CA ASN A 71 -13.09 -14.17 -5.41
C ASN A 71 -12.17 -13.11 -4.76
N PHE A 72 -11.11 -13.54 -4.09
CA PHE A 72 -10.14 -12.62 -3.48
C PHE A 72 -9.39 -11.79 -4.52
N ILE A 73 -9.03 -12.36 -5.68
CA ILE A 73 -8.38 -11.58 -6.73
C ILE A 73 -9.32 -10.57 -7.39
N GLU A 74 -10.61 -10.92 -7.52
CA GLU A 74 -11.64 -9.98 -8.00
C GLU A 74 -11.83 -8.82 -7.03
N ILE A 75 -11.92 -9.08 -5.72
CA ILE A 75 -11.97 -8.06 -4.67
C ILE A 75 -10.72 -7.17 -4.74
N SER A 76 -9.55 -7.77 -4.83
CA SER A 76 -8.28 -7.04 -4.96
C SER A 76 -8.29 -6.05 -6.13
N ASN A 77 -8.73 -6.50 -7.30
CA ASN A 77 -8.77 -5.65 -8.49
C ASN A 77 -9.81 -4.52 -8.36
N ASN A 78 -10.97 -4.79 -7.79
CA ASN A 78 -11.99 -3.78 -7.54
C ASN A 78 -11.52 -2.69 -6.57
N LEU A 79 -10.80 -3.07 -5.51
CA LEU A 79 -10.23 -2.13 -4.55
C LEU A 79 -9.13 -1.27 -5.19
N LEU A 80 -8.29 -1.87 -6.04
CA LEU A 80 -7.27 -1.13 -6.79
C LEU A 80 -7.91 -0.11 -7.73
N PHE A 81 -8.94 -0.53 -8.47
CA PHE A 81 -9.67 0.36 -9.38
C PHE A 81 -10.26 1.56 -8.65
N LYS A 82 -10.90 1.33 -7.49
CA LYS A 82 -11.41 2.42 -6.65
C LYS A 82 -10.32 3.36 -6.14
N SER A 83 -9.15 2.83 -5.82
CA SER A 83 -8.02 3.69 -5.44
C SER A 83 -7.58 4.59 -6.59
N VAL A 84 -7.59 4.09 -7.82
CA VAL A 84 -7.30 4.87 -9.04
C VAL A 84 -8.35 5.95 -9.26
N GLU A 85 -9.64 5.63 -9.12
CA GLU A 85 -10.73 6.62 -9.22
C GLU A 85 -10.53 7.78 -8.24
N LEU A 86 -10.25 7.48 -6.97
CA LEU A 86 -10.00 8.54 -5.97
C LEU A 86 -8.74 9.35 -6.28
N MET A 87 -7.67 8.74 -6.80
CA MET A 87 -6.47 9.48 -7.21
C MET A 87 -6.75 10.45 -8.36
N VAL A 88 -7.64 10.10 -9.29
CA VAL A 88 -8.08 11.00 -10.37
C VAL A 88 -8.95 12.13 -9.82
N ILE A 89 -9.90 11.82 -8.93
CA ILE A 89 -10.88 12.78 -8.41
C ILE A 89 -10.25 13.72 -7.37
N ASP A 90 -9.60 13.16 -6.35
CA ASP A 90 -9.15 13.93 -5.17
C ASP A 90 -7.75 14.50 -5.34
N GLU A 91 -6.87 13.83 -6.12
CA GLU A 91 -5.49 14.26 -6.33
C GLU A 91 -5.28 14.91 -7.72
N ASN A 92 -6.34 15.02 -8.54
CA ASN A 92 -6.30 15.56 -9.91
C ASN A 92 -5.24 14.91 -10.81
N LYS A 93 -4.95 13.62 -10.58
CA LYS A 93 -4.00 12.87 -11.41
C LYS A 93 -4.64 12.48 -12.73
N ILE A 94 -3.86 12.46 -13.81
CA ILE A 94 -4.32 11.84 -15.06
C ILE A 94 -4.41 10.31 -14.87
N LEU A 95 -5.37 9.69 -15.53
CA LEU A 95 -5.70 8.27 -15.34
C LEU A 95 -4.49 7.34 -15.48
N GLU A 96 -3.66 7.54 -16.50
CA GLU A 96 -2.46 6.71 -16.72
C GLU A 96 -1.44 6.80 -15.59
N GLN A 97 -1.23 7.99 -15.04
CA GLN A 97 -0.35 8.20 -13.89
C GLN A 97 -0.92 7.55 -12.63
N ALA A 98 -2.23 7.72 -12.39
CA ALA A 98 -2.92 7.11 -11.26
C ALA A 98 -2.84 5.58 -11.30
N GLN A 99 -3.08 4.97 -12.46
CA GLN A 99 -2.96 3.53 -12.67
C GLN A 99 -1.52 3.03 -12.41
N THR A 100 -0.54 3.65 -13.05
CA THR A 100 0.87 3.27 -12.90
C THR A 100 1.32 3.35 -11.44
N GLU A 101 0.95 4.42 -10.73
CA GLU A 101 1.30 4.58 -9.33
C GLU A 101 0.57 3.58 -8.43
N ALA A 102 -0.73 3.37 -8.65
CA ALA A 102 -1.51 2.42 -7.87
C ALA A 102 -0.97 0.99 -8.00
N GLU A 103 -0.66 0.56 -9.22
CA GLU A 103 -0.08 -0.75 -9.49
C GLU A 103 1.31 -0.92 -8.87
N LYS A 104 2.17 0.09 -8.97
CA LYS A 104 3.48 0.10 -8.33
C LYS A 104 3.35 -0.06 -6.82
N ASN A 105 2.53 0.75 -6.18
CA ASN A 105 2.30 0.71 -4.74
C ASN A 105 1.70 -0.63 -4.30
N ARG A 106 0.72 -1.16 -5.05
CA ARG A 106 0.16 -2.49 -4.79
C ARG A 106 1.23 -3.58 -4.82
N LYS A 107 2.10 -3.55 -5.84
CA LYS A 107 3.19 -4.52 -5.98
C LYS A 107 4.17 -4.46 -4.81
N GLU A 108 4.53 -3.27 -4.36
CA GLU A 108 5.42 -3.09 -3.21
C GLU A 108 4.79 -3.65 -1.92
N LEU A 109 3.52 -3.31 -1.65
CA LEU A 109 2.77 -3.83 -0.50
C LEU A 109 2.59 -5.36 -0.57
N PHE A 110 2.28 -5.90 -1.73
CA PHE A 110 2.15 -7.33 -1.97
C PHE A 110 3.46 -8.07 -1.66
N ASN A 111 4.59 -7.56 -2.13
CA ASN A 111 5.91 -8.14 -1.85
C ASN A 111 6.23 -8.15 -0.35
N ASN A 112 5.80 -7.12 0.40
CA ASN A 112 5.96 -7.09 1.85
C ASN A 112 5.11 -8.16 2.53
N TYR A 113 3.84 -8.35 2.10
CA TYR A 113 3.01 -9.43 2.61
C TYR A 113 3.61 -10.81 2.31
N ILE A 114 4.21 -11.03 1.14
CA ILE A 114 4.93 -12.26 0.83
C ILE A 114 6.09 -12.48 1.81
N ALA A 115 6.93 -11.47 2.01
CA ALA A 115 8.11 -11.57 2.88
C ALA A 115 7.71 -11.82 4.34
N ASP A 116 6.72 -11.08 4.86
CA ASP A 116 6.30 -11.19 6.25
C ASP A 116 5.44 -12.44 6.50
N GLY A 117 4.61 -12.83 5.53
CA GLY A 117 3.86 -14.07 5.60
C GLY A 117 4.77 -15.30 5.58
N LYS A 118 5.88 -15.27 4.83
CA LYS A 118 6.91 -16.32 4.87
C LYS A 118 7.56 -16.40 6.26
N LYS A 119 7.99 -15.28 6.82
CA LYS A 119 8.56 -15.22 8.19
C LYS A 119 7.55 -15.74 9.22
N ASN A 120 6.27 -15.35 9.09
CA ASN A 120 5.24 -15.82 9.98
C ASN A 120 4.98 -17.32 9.86
N TRP A 121 5.02 -17.86 8.63
CA TRP A 121 4.93 -19.31 8.42
C TRP A 121 6.09 -20.07 9.10
N GLU A 122 7.30 -19.58 8.97
CA GLU A 122 8.48 -20.17 9.62
C GLU A 122 8.30 -20.26 11.13
N LYS A 123 7.74 -19.19 11.75
CA LYS A 123 7.56 -19.08 13.20
C LYS A 123 6.28 -19.76 13.72
N ASN A 124 5.15 -19.52 13.06
CA ASN A 124 3.82 -19.84 13.57
C ASN A 124 3.10 -20.93 12.76
N LYS A 125 3.71 -21.44 11.69
CA LYS A 125 3.09 -22.39 10.73
C LYS A 125 1.77 -21.88 10.14
N SER A 126 1.64 -20.57 10.01
CA SER A 126 0.49 -19.88 9.42
C SER A 126 0.95 -18.65 8.67
N HIS A 127 0.37 -18.37 7.51
CA HIS A 127 0.61 -17.15 6.76
C HIS A 127 -0.05 -15.91 7.39
N PHE A 128 -1.10 -16.11 8.19
CA PHE A 128 -1.95 -15.06 8.73
C PHE A 128 -1.93 -14.99 10.26
N LYS A 129 -2.24 -16.11 10.92
CA LYS A 129 -2.42 -16.17 12.37
C LYS A 129 -1.15 -15.77 13.12
N GLY A 130 -1.29 -14.83 14.08
CA GLY A 130 -0.17 -14.35 14.89
C GLY A 130 0.68 -13.28 14.19
N SER A 131 0.18 -12.66 13.12
CA SER A 131 0.82 -11.54 12.43
C SER A 131 -0.17 -10.40 12.18
N TYR A 132 0.34 -9.21 11.87
CA TYR A 132 -0.46 -8.06 11.48
C TYR A 132 -1.29 -8.30 10.20
N ILE A 133 -0.93 -9.31 9.39
CA ILE A 133 -1.64 -9.64 8.16
C ILE A 133 -3.09 -10.05 8.45
N SER A 134 -3.32 -10.79 9.55
CA SER A 134 -4.68 -11.14 9.98
C SER A 134 -5.48 -9.93 10.45
N GLU A 135 -4.84 -8.93 11.06
CA GLU A 135 -5.49 -7.67 11.45
C GLU A 135 -5.86 -6.84 10.22
N ASP A 136 -4.94 -6.75 9.26
CA ASP A 136 -5.19 -6.05 8.00
C ASP A 136 -6.35 -6.70 7.23
N MET A 137 -6.38 -8.05 7.15
CA MET A 137 -7.51 -8.78 6.55
C MET A 137 -8.84 -8.47 7.24
N ALA A 138 -8.85 -8.42 8.58
CA ALA A 138 -10.08 -8.13 9.34
C ALA A 138 -10.58 -6.69 9.13
N ILE A 139 -9.70 -5.72 8.96
CA ILE A 139 -10.08 -4.33 8.62
C ILE A 139 -10.62 -4.29 7.19
N CYS A 140 -9.94 -4.94 6.26
CA CYS A 140 -10.31 -4.94 4.86
C CYS A 140 -11.63 -5.69 4.58
N SER A 141 -11.97 -6.73 5.37
CA SER A 141 -13.28 -7.41 5.22
C SER A 141 -14.44 -6.49 5.60
N LYS A 142 -14.32 -5.70 6.67
CA LYS A 142 -15.34 -4.71 7.05
C LYS A 142 -15.57 -3.68 5.93
N LEU A 143 -14.51 -3.21 5.28
CA LEU A 143 -14.62 -2.25 4.16
C LEU A 143 -15.46 -2.79 2.98
N ILE A 144 -15.58 -4.11 2.85
CA ILE A 144 -16.32 -4.76 1.76
C ILE A 144 -17.74 -5.08 2.17
N GLU A 145 -17.99 -5.42 3.45
CA GLU A 145 -19.30 -5.78 4.00
C GLU A 145 -20.23 -4.56 4.15
N ASP A 146 -19.66 -3.37 4.37
CA ASP A 146 -20.43 -2.12 4.57
C ASP A 146 -20.98 -1.52 3.26
N LYS A 147 -21.12 -2.32 2.19
CA LYS A 147 -21.72 -1.99 0.90
C LYS A 147 -22.92 -2.85 0.66
#